data_23b8173ace30692dbe4d4a8885410235
#
_entry.id   23b8173ace30692dbe4d4a8885410235
#
_cell.length_a   1.000
_cell.length_b   1.000
_cell.length_c   1.000
_cell.angle_alpha   90.00
_cell.angle_beta   90.00
_cell.angle_gamma   90.00
#
_symmetry.space_group_name_H-M   'P 1'
#
loop_
_entity.id
_entity.type
_entity.pdbx_description
1 polymer ?
#
loop_
_entity_poly.entity_id
_entity_poly.type
_entity_poly.pdbx_seq_one_letter_code
_entity_poly.pdbx_strand_id
1 'polypeptide(L)'
;MGNGNIHIRLVSDRKKIKFIKNIAIQYFDEVIRMGGTISAEHGDGLARSEFVKQQYGTKNYQIFKKIKKQMDPENILNPGKIITRKSTVIDNLENFSDRK
;
A
#
# COMPACT_ATOMS: atom_id res chain seq x y z
N MET A 1 10.09 -9.65 -13.43
CA MET A 1 9.22 -10.27 -12.41
C MET A 1 10.03 -11.30 -11.63
N GLY A 2 10.54 -10.94 -10.48
CA GLY A 2 11.36 -11.82 -9.65
C GLY A 2 10.61 -13.09 -9.25
N ASN A 3 10.74 -13.60 -8.15
CA ASN A 3 10.28 -14.85 -7.52
C ASN A 3 8.82 -15.28 -7.75
N GLY A 4 8.34 -15.30 -9.00
CA GLY A 4 6.97 -15.70 -9.33
C GLY A 4 5.90 -14.64 -9.07
N ASN A 5 6.29 -13.39 -8.94
CA ASN A 5 5.36 -12.27 -8.76
C ASN A 5 4.84 -11.73 -10.09
N ILE A 6 3.78 -10.96 -10.03
CA ILE A 6 3.16 -10.33 -11.20
C ILE A 6 3.11 -8.82 -10.97
N HIS A 7 3.50 -8.08 -11.99
CA HIS A 7 3.35 -6.62 -12.02
C HIS A 7 2.08 -6.27 -12.77
N ILE A 8 1.14 -5.65 -12.10
CA ILE A 8 -0.11 -5.21 -12.71
C ILE A 8 -0.17 -3.70 -12.67
N ARG A 9 -0.46 -3.10 -13.81
CA ARG A 9 -0.64 -1.65 -13.93
C ARG A 9 -2.05 -1.36 -14.42
N LEU A 10 -2.80 -0.63 -13.60
CA LEU A 10 -4.14 -0.17 -13.94
C LEU A 10 -4.05 1.22 -14.59
N VAL A 11 -4.59 1.36 -15.77
CA VAL A 11 -4.65 2.62 -16.51
C VAL A 11 -6.10 3.06 -16.59
N SER A 12 -6.40 4.29 -16.17
CA SER A 12 -7.76 4.82 -16.17
C SER A 12 -7.74 6.35 -16.22
N ASP A 13 -8.88 6.93 -16.54
CA ASP A 13 -9.10 8.38 -16.49
C ASP A 13 -9.13 8.84 -15.02
N ARG A 14 -8.52 9.99 -14.73
CA ARG A 14 -8.50 10.61 -13.40
C ARG A 14 -9.90 10.87 -12.84
N LYS A 15 -10.89 11.08 -13.71
CA LYS A 15 -12.28 11.27 -13.27
C LYS A 15 -12.88 10.05 -12.57
N LYS A 16 -12.22 8.89 -12.67
CA LYS A 16 -12.68 7.63 -12.08
C LYS A 16 -11.88 7.24 -10.83
N ILE A 17 -11.47 8.21 -10.02
CA ILE A 17 -10.65 7.96 -8.81
C ILE A 17 -11.32 6.97 -7.87
N LYS A 18 -12.63 7.12 -7.62
CA LYS A 18 -13.37 6.18 -6.75
C LYS A 18 -13.39 4.77 -7.32
N PHE A 19 -13.51 4.65 -8.63
CA PHE A 19 -13.49 3.37 -9.33
C PHE A 19 -12.12 2.70 -9.21
N ILE A 20 -11.04 3.46 -9.38
CA ILE A 20 -9.66 2.96 -9.22
C ILE A 20 -9.45 2.47 -7.79
N LYS A 21 -9.88 3.23 -6.80
CA LYS A 21 -9.76 2.84 -5.39
C LYS A 21 -10.51 1.56 -5.09
N ASN A 22 -11.73 1.42 -5.59
CA ASN A 22 -12.54 0.22 -5.38
C ASN A 22 -11.89 -1.01 -6.01
N ILE A 23 -11.35 -0.87 -7.22
CA ILE A 23 -10.62 -1.95 -7.90
C ILE A 23 -9.38 -2.32 -7.08
N ALA A 24 -8.61 -1.36 -6.60
CA ALA A 24 -7.43 -1.61 -5.80
C ALA A 24 -7.78 -2.38 -4.51
N ILE A 25 -8.81 -1.94 -3.81
CA ILE A 25 -9.28 -2.61 -2.59
C ILE A 25 -9.70 -4.05 -2.87
N GLN A 26 -10.51 -4.27 -3.90
CA GLN A 26 -10.97 -5.61 -4.27
C GLN A 26 -9.81 -6.50 -4.71
N TYR A 27 -8.89 -5.96 -5.48
CA TYR A 27 -7.73 -6.69 -5.94
C TYR A 27 -6.83 -7.13 -4.78
N PHE A 28 -6.49 -6.22 -3.88
CA PHE A 28 -5.65 -6.56 -2.73
C PHE A 28 -6.34 -7.50 -1.76
N ASP A 29 -7.64 -7.31 -1.56
CA ASP A 29 -8.44 -8.22 -0.73
C ASP A 29 -8.40 -9.65 -1.27
N GLU A 30 -8.58 -9.82 -2.57
CA GLU A 30 -8.51 -11.11 -3.23
C GLU A 30 -7.11 -11.73 -3.14
N VAL A 31 -6.07 -10.95 -3.36
CA VAL A 31 -4.68 -11.41 -3.23
C VAL A 31 -4.41 -11.94 -1.82
N ILE A 32 -4.83 -11.20 -0.80
CA ILE A 32 -4.65 -11.61 0.60
C ILE A 32 -5.46 -12.86 0.91
N ARG A 33 -6.69 -12.92 0.44
CA ARG A 33 -7.57 -14.08 0.64
C ARG A 33 -6.98 -15.36 0.04
N MET A 34 -6.28 -15.24 -1.08
CA MET A 34 -5.62 -16.36 -1.73
C MET A 34 -4.27 -16.73 -1.11
N GLY A 35 -3.86 -16.05 -0.05
CA GLY A 35 -2.57 -16.29 0.62
C GLY A 35 -1.38 -15.59 -0.04
N GLY A 36 -1.64 -14.66 -0.94
CA GLY A 36 -0.58 -13.87 -1.58
C GLY A 36 -0.19 -12.65 -0.77
N THR A 37 0.75 -11.87 -1.31
CA THR A 37 1.18 -10.61 -0.72
C THR A 37 0.93 -9.45 -1.68
N ILE A 38 0.67 -8.27 -1.10
CA ILE A 38 0.42 -7.05 -1.88
C ILE A 38 1.67 -6.63 -2.66
N SER A 39 2.83 -6.82 -2.07
CA SER A 39 4.12 -6.52 -2.71
C SER A 39 5.05 -7.70 -2.55
N ALA A 40 5.69 -8.09 -3.64
CA ALA A 40 6.61 -9.23 -3.65
C ALA A 40 8.08 -8.80 -3.60
N GLU A 41 8.41 -7.64 -4.16
CA GLU A 41 9.80 -7.21 -4.26
C GLU A 41 10.01 -5.70 -4.02
N HIS A 42 9.04 -4.86 -4.39
CA HIS A 42 9.18 -3.41 -4.30
C HIS A 42 8.89 -2.84 -2.90
N GLY A 43 8.35 -3.66 -1.99
CA GLY A 43 7.85 -3.19 -0.71
C GLY A 43 6.51 -2.48 -0.84
N ASP A 44 5.87 -2.18 0.28
CA ASP A 44 4.55 -1.54 0.28
C ASP A 44 4.65 -0.04 0.02
N GLY A 45 5.68 0.59 0.56
CA GLY A 45 5.93 2.01 0.35
C GLY A 45 4.76 2.88 0.78
N LEU A 46 4.72 4.09 0.22
CA LEU A 46 3.67 5.05 0.53
C LEU A 46 2.31 4.65 -0.05
N ALA A 47 2.30 4.17 -1.29
CA ALA A 47 1.06 3.88 -2.01
C ALA A 47 0.25 2.73 -1.42
N ARG A 48 0.90 1.77 -0.77
CA ARG A 48 0.24 0.58 -0.21
C ARG A 48 0.16 0.58 1.31
N SER A 49 0.58 1.66 1.96
CA SER A 49 0.61 1.74 3.44
C SER A 49 -0.74 1.46 4.09
N GLU A 50 -1.83 1.90 3.48
CA GLU A 50 -3.17 1.68 4.02
C GLU A 50 -3.59 0.19 4.06
N PHE A 51 -2.94 -0.67 3.29
CA PHE A 51 -3.26 -2.09 3.19
C PHE A 51 -2.38 -3.00 4.07
N VAL A 52 -1.36 -2.44 4.71
CA VAL A 52 -0.41 -3.22 5.51
C VAL A 52 -1.10 -3.93 6.68
N LYS A 53 -2.00 -3.24 7.37
CA LYS A 53 -2.77 -3.83 8.48
C LYS A 53 -3.62 -5.00 8.01
N GLN A 54 -4.25 -4.89 6.84
CA GLN A 54 -5.07 -5.96 6.27
C GLN A 54 -4.23 -7.18 5.93
N GLN A 55 -3.06 -6.97 5.33
CA GLN A 55 -2.18 -8.07 4.92
C GLN A 55 -1.60 -8.84 6.12
N TYR A 56 -1.11 -8.13 7.13
CA TYR A 56 -0.38 -8.74 8.25
C TYR A 56 -1.24 -8.97 9.48
N GLY A 57 -2.46 -8.43 9.53
CA GLY A 57 -3.38 -8.54 10.65
C GLY A 57 -3.13 -7.53 11.75
N THR A 58 -4.12 -7.38 12.63
CA THR A 58 -4.11 -6.37 13.69
C THR A 58 -2.97 -6.60 14.69
N LYS A 59 -2.72 -7.84 15.08
CA LYS A 59 -1.68 -8.17 16.06
C LYS A 59 -0.29 -7.79 15.57
N ASN A 60 0.05 -8.18 14.35
CA ASN A 60 1.35 -7.83 13.75
C ASN A 60 1.47 -6.33 13.49
N TYR A 61 0.39 -5.70 13.07
CA TYR A 61 0.37 -4.25 12.86
C TYR A 61 0.65 -3.48 14.16
N GLN A 62 0.12 -3.94 15.29
CA GLN A 62 0.42 -3.33 16.59
C GLN A 62 1.90 -3.48 16.95
N ILE A 63 2.52 -4.60 16.60
CA ILE A 63 3.96 -4.80 16.79
C ILE A 63 4.75 -3.81 15.93
N PHE A 64 4.37 -3.61 14.68
CA PHE A 64 5.00 -2.62 13.79
C PHE A 64 4.91 -1.21 14.39
N LYS A 65 3.75 -0.84 14.94
CA LYS A 65 3.56 0.45 15.62
C LYS A 65 4.46 0.61 16.84
N LYS A 66 4.63 -0.44 17.62
CA LYS A 66 5.53 -0.44 18.78
C LYS A 66 6.97 -0.20 18.37
N ILE A 67 7.43 -0.95 17.36
CA ILE A 67 8.80 -0.79 16.84
C ILE A 67 9.01 0.64 16.35
N LYS A 68 8.08 1.16 15.57
CA LYS A 68 8.15 2.53 15.06
C LYS A 68 8.24 3.54 16.19
N LYS A 69 7.42 3.40 17.22
CA LYS A 69 7.39 4.33 18.36
C LYS A 69 8.68 4.28 19.19
N GLN A 70 9.27 3.08 19.34
CA GLN A 70 10.52 2.93 20.09
C GLN A 70 11.72 3.50 19.34
N MET A 71 11.79 3.27 18.03
CA MET A 71 12.92 3.68 17.19
C MET A 71 12.83 5.14 16.74
N ASP A 72 11.63 5.67 16.63
CA ASP A 72 11.36 7.02 16.13
C ASP A 72 10.20 7.65 16.91
N PRO A 73 10.40 7.97 18.22
CA PRO A 73 9.31 8.44 19.07
C PRO A 73 8.73 9.79 18.63
N GLU A 74 9.51 10.61 17.94
CA GLU A 74 9.07 11.92 17.44
C GLU A 74 8.48 11.86 16.02
N ASN A 75 8.46 10.67 15.40
CA ASN A 75 7.91 10.44 14.08
C ASN A 75 8.52 11.35 13.00
N ILE A 76 9.84 11.42 12.99
CA ILE A 76 10.62 12.23 12.06
C ILE A 76 10.97 11.43 10.80
N LEU A 77 11.21 10.12 10.94
CA LEU A 77 11.67 9.26 9.86
C LEU A 77 10.48 8.71 9.08
N ASN A 78 10.37 9.09 7.81
CA ASN A 78 9.32 8.62 6.88
C ASN A 78 7.91 8.63 7.51
N PRO A 79 7.42 9.75 8.03
CA PRO A 79 6.12 9.79 8.68
C PRO A 79 4.98 9.42 7.71
N GLY A 80 4.00 8.68 8.20
CA GLY A 80 2.83 8.28 7.42
C GLY A 80 3.07 7.16 6.42
N LYS A 81 4.24 6.54 6.40
CA LYS A 81 4.54 5.38 5.55
C LYS A 81 4.47 4.10 6.36
N ILE A 82 3.92 3.05 5.77
CA ILE A 82 3.65 1.75 6.38
C ILE A 82 2.61 1.87 7.52
N ILE A 83 2.87 2.70 8.51
CA ILE A 83 1.93 3.00 9.58
C ILE A 83 1.25 4.32 9.25
N THR A 84 -0.02 4.23 8.85
CA THR A 84 -0.80 5.38 8.41
C THR A 84 -2.28 5.23 8.80
N ARG A 85 -2.96 6.34 8.95
CA ARG A 85 -4.42 6.39 9.13
C ARG A 85 -5.12 6.93 7.88
N LYS A 86 -4.34 7.31 6.86
CA LYS A 86 -4.86 7.95 5.65
C LYS A 86 -5.05 6.95 4.53
N SER A 87 -5.96 7.26 3.62
CA SER A 87 -6.01 6.59 2.33
C SER A 87 -4.84 7.04 1.49
N THR A 88 -3.94 6.12 1.15
CA THR A 88 -2.68 6.45 0.46
C THR A 88 -2.72 6.12 -1.03
N VAL A 89 -3.61 5.24 -1.46
CA VAL A 89 -3.64 4.79 -2.85
C VAL A 89 -4.00 5.92 -3.82
N ILE A 90 -4.95 6.77 -3.46
CA ILE A 90 -5.38 7.88 -4.33
C ILE A 90 -4.31 8.95 -4.45
N ASP A 91 -3.69 9.29 -3.31
CA ASP A 91 -2.72 10.38 -3.24
C ASP A 91 -1.42 10.07 -4.00
N ASN A 92 -1.19 8.80 -4.30
CA ASN A 92 0.05 8.32 -4.90
C ASN A 92 -0.15 7.67 -6.27
N LEU A 93 -1.22 8.02 -6.96
CA LEU A 93 -1.45 7.55 -8.32
C LEU A 93 -0.49 8.23 -9.30
N GLU A 94 0.12 7.42 -10.15
CA GLU A 94 0.92 7.95 -11.25
C GLU A 94 0.06 8.74 -12.23
N ASN A 95 0.59 9.85 -12.67
CA ASN A 95 -0.02 10.65 -13.72
C ASN A 95 0.79 10.49 -15.03
N PHE A 96 0.15 9.98 -16.05
CA PHE A 96 0.81 9.79 -17.35
C PHE A 96 1.31 11.07 -17.98
N SER A 97 0.65 12.19 -17.73
CA SER A 97 1.08 13.50 -18.27
C SER A 97 2.41 13.96 -17.68
N ASP A 98 2.79 13.44 -16.52
CA ASP A 98 4.05 13.78 -15.85
C ASP A 98 5.21 12.87 -16.27
N ARG A 99 4.92 11.87 -17.09
CA ARG A 99 5.89 10.91 -17.61
C ARG A 99 6.42 11.37 -18.97
N LYS A 100 7.35 12.24 -18.98
CA LYS A 100 8.04 12.60 -20.21
C LYS A 100 9.47 12.14 -20.22
#